data_360d9a291e4e759c090789b2c9d37335
#
_entry.id   360d9a291e4e759c090789b2c9d37335
#
_cell.length_a   1.000
_cell.length_b   1.000
_cell.length_c   1.000
_cell.angle_alpha   90.00
_cell.angle_beta   90.00
_cell.angle_gamma   90.00
#
_symmetry.space_group_name_H-M   'P 1'
#
loop_
_entity.id
_entity.type
_entity.pdbx_description
1 polymer ?
#
loop_
_entity_poly.entity_id
_entity_poly.type
_entity_poly.pdbx_seq_one_letter_code
_entity_poly.pdbx_strand_id
1 'polypeptide(L)'
;FSYDESEEKLSKDEFVEKVSRSALGTNNPIFTRQLVENSYARVEELRQWGFFDSPLYNVSFSKPMNERNIPLIERVMITNLIEENGHIIGAAGFSVDEEKVIIFKAKTVVLCTGAGGFKPNGFPIADLTHDGTIMAYEIGAKVTGKEWNDGHPGSEKNAAASFDNWHGMF
;
A
#
# COMPACT_ATOMS: atom_id res chain seq x y z
N PHE A 1 -10.90 -1.29 -3.98
CA PHE A 1 -11.26 -2.32 -4.96
C PHE A 1 -11.73 -3.55 -4.19
N SER A 2 -13.02 -3.88 -4.27
CA SER A 2 -13.59 -5.05 -3.63
C SER A 2 -14.41 -5.82 -4.64
N TYR A 3 -14.44 -7.14 -4.50
CA TYR A 3 -15.38 -7.98 -5.23
C TYR A 3 -16.72 -7.95 -4.49
N ASP A 4 -17.76 -7.48 -5.14
CA ASP A 4 -19.13 -7.49 -4.64
C ASP A 4 -19.98 -8.43 -5.49
N GLU A 5 -20.40 -9.53 -4.91
CA GLU A 5 -21.16 -10.56 -5.61
C GLU A 5 -22.53 -10.08 -6.11
N SER A 6 -23.09 -9.04 -5.48
CA SER A 6 -24.37 -8.45 -5.89
C SER A 6 -24.25 -7.54 -7.13
N GLU A 7 -23.06 -6.97 -7.36
CA GLU A 7 -22.79 -6.05 -8.47
C GLU A 7 -22.03 -6.74 -9.61
N GLU A 8 -21.28 -7.79 -9.33
CA GLU A 8 -20.47 -8.51 -10.32
C GLU A 8 -21.31 -9.55 -11.07
N LYS A 9 -21.14 -9.56 -12.39
CA LYS A 9 -21.78 -10.55 -13.27
C LYS A 9 -21.00 -11.86 -13.37
N LEU A 10 -19.81 -11.90 -12.78
CA LEU A 10 -18.90 -13.04 -12.83
C LEU A 10 -18.89 -13.73 -11.46
N SER A 11 -18.83 -15.06 -11.47
CA SER A 11 -18.52 -15.81 -10.25
C SER A 11 -17.12 -15.48 -9.75
N LYS A 12 -16.83 -15.81 -8.48
CA LYS A 12 -15.50 -15.62 -7.90
C LYS A 12 -14.40 -16.32 -8.70
N ASP A 13 -14.70 -17.51 -9.21
CA ASP A 13 -13.76 -18.29 -10.02
C ASP A 13 -13.46 -17.59 -11.36
N GLU A 14 -14.49 -17.18 -12.06
CA GLU A 14 -14.35 -16.43 -13.32
C GLU A 14 -13.62 -15.09 -13.10
N PHE A 15 -13.85 -14.43 -11.96
CA PHE A 15 -13.16 -13.18 -11.63
C PHE A 15 -11.67 -13.42 -11.40
N VAL A 16 -11.29 -14.45 -10.63
CA VAL A 16 -9.88 -14.82 -10.41
C VAL A 16 -9.20 -15.19 -11.74
N GLU A 17 -9.89 -15.94 -12.59
CA GLU A 17 -9.37 -16.30 -13.92
C GLU A 17 -9.17 -15.05 -14.81
N LYS A 18 -10.13 -14.14 -14.81
CA LYS A 18 -10.05 -12.87 -15.55
C LYS A 18 -8.87 -12.02 -15.10
N VAL A 19 -8.65 -11.90 -13.80
CA VAL A 19 -7.50 -11.18 -13.23
C VAL A 19 -6.19 -11.86 -13.65
N SER A 20 -6.10 -13.18 -13.54
CA SER A 20 -4.90 -13.93 -13.92
C SER A 20 -4.58 -13.82 -15.41
N ARG A 21 -5.61 -13.80 -16.24
CA ARG A 21 -5.47 -13.58 -17.70
C ARG A 21 -4.99 -12.16 -18.00
N SER A 22 -5.55 -11.14 -17.33
CA SER A 22 -5.09 -9.75 -17.48
C SER A 22 -3.67 -9.53 -17.02
N ALA A 23 -3.27 -10.23 -15.98
CA ALA A 23 -1.91 -10.22 -15.45
C ALA A 23 -0.94 -11.10 -16.26
N LEU A 24 -1.38 -11.71 -17.35
CA LEU A 24 -0.58 -12.65 -18.17
C LEU A 24 0.05 -13.78 -17.35
N GLY A 25 -0.62 -14.20 -16.26
CA GLY A 25 -0.14 -15.24 -15.36
C GLY A 25 0.98 -14.80 -14.40
N THR A 26 1.28 -13.52 -14.31
CA THR A 26 2.32 -13.01 -13.41
C THR A 26 1.86 -12.75 -11.98
N ASN A 27 0.54 -12.75 -11.73
CA ASN A 27 -0.03 -12.63 -10.40
C ASN A 27 0.12 -13.93 -9.60
N ASN A 28 0.08 -13.80 -8.27
CA ASN A 28 -0.08 -14.97 -7.40
C ASN A 28 -1.57 -15.32 -7.27
N PRO A 29 -2.05 -16.44 -7.84
CA PRO A 29 -3.47 -16.78 -7.85
C PRO A 29 -4.05 -17.02 -6.44
N ILE A 30 -3.22 -17.45 -5.48
CA ILE A 30 -3.63 -17.62 -4.08
C ILE A 30 -3.99 -16.27 -3.47
N PHE A 31 -3.15 -15.25 -3.65
CA PHE A 31 -3.43 -13.90 -3.15
C PHE A 31 -4.62 -13.27 -3.88
N THR A 32 -4.74 -13.48 -5.19
CA THR A 32 -5.91 -13.02 -5.95
C THR A 32 -7.19 -13.64 -5.40
N ARG A 33 -7.18 -14.94 -5.11
CA ARG A 33 -8.31 -15.64 -4.49
C ARG A 33 -8.66 -15.06 -3.12
N GLN A 34 -7.68 -14.89 -2.25
CA GLN A 34 -7.88 -14.31 -0.93
C GLN A 34 -8.47 -12.89 -0.99
N LEU A 35 -8.03 -12.08 -1.95
CA LEU A 35 -8.61 -10.75 -2.18
C LEU A 35 -10.08 -10.84 -2.54
N VAL A 36 -10.44 -11.68 -3.52
CA VAL A 36 -11.82 -11.85 -3.98
C VAL A 36 -12.74 -12.36 -2.86
N GLU A 37 -12.27 -13.30 -2.07
CA GLU A 37 -13.08 -13.91 -0.99
C GLU A 37 -13.29 -12.97 0.21
N ASN A 38 -12.35 -12.08 0.49
CA ASN A 38 -12.36 -11.31 1.74
C ASN A 38 -12.60 -9.81 1.55
N SER A 39 -12.38 -9.24 0.37
CA SER A 39 -12.36 -7.79 0.19
C SER A 39 -13.69 -7.13 0.56
N TYR A 40 -14.82 -7.69 0.16
CA TYR A 40 -16.13 -7.14 0.48
C TYR A 40 -16.37 -7.04 1.98
N ALA A 41 -16.11 -8.12 2.71
CA ALA A 41 -16.27 -8.13 4.17
C ALA A 41 -15.37 -7.10 4.86
N ARG A 42 -14.15 -6.88 4.33
CA ARG A 42 -13.25 -5.86 4.88
C ARG A 42 -13.72 -4.44 4.58
N VAL A 43 -14.29 -4.19 3.42
CA VAL A 43 -14.89 -2.89 3.08
C VAL A 43 -16.09 -2.59 3.99
N GLU A 44 -16.95 -3.58 4.23
CA GLU A 44 -18.09 -3.42 5.16
C GLU A 44 -17.63 -3.16 6.60
N GLU A 45 -16.57 -3.81 7.05
CA GLU A 45 -15.96 -3.53 8.35
C GLU A 45 -15.42 -2.10 8.44
N LEU A 46 -14.76 -1.60 7.39
CA LEU A 46 -14.30 -0.22 7.32
C LEU A 46 -15.46 0.78 7.35
N ARG A 47 -16.58 0.46 6.70
CA ARG A 47 -17.80 1.28 6.78
C ARG A 47 -18.34 1.35 8.21
N GLN A 48 -18.42 0.21 8.89
CA GLN A 48 -18.87 0.15 10.29
C GLN A 48 -17.95 0.97 11.22
N TRP A 49 -16.68 1.10 10.88
CA TRP A 49 -15.74 1.94 11.61
C TRP A 49 -15.88 3.44 11.27
N GLY A 50 -16.71 3.79 10.31
CA GLY A 50 -16.88 5.16 9.83
C GLY A 50 -15.72 5.65 8.97
N PHE A 51 -14.96 4.73 8.39
CA PHE A 51 -13.81 5.08 7.54
C PHE A 51 -14.21 5.94 6.34
N PHE A 52 -15.39 5.73 5.79
CA PHE A 52 -15.89 6.46 4.63
C PHE A 52 -16.79 7.67 4.98
N ASP A 53 -16.90 8.04 6.26
CA ASP A 53 -17.74 9.15 6.70
C ASP A 53 -17.20 10.53 6.27
N SER A 54 -15.94 10.60 5.89
CA SER A 54 -15.28 11.82 5.45
C SER A 54 -14.44 11.57 4.19
N PRO A 55 -14.42 12.51 3.23
CA PRO A 55 -13.51 12.46 2.10
C PRO A 55 -12.06 12.80 2.50
N LEU A 56 -11.83 13.29 3.70
CA LEU A 56 -10.51 13.62 4.21
C LEU A 56 -9.88 12.41 4.87
N TYR A 57 -8.85 11.85 4.27
CA TYR A 57 -8.18 10.64 4.75
C TYR A 57 -7.69 10.74 6.20
N ASN A 58 -7.14 11.87 6.60
CA ASN A 58 -6.71 12.08 7.99
C ASN A 58 -7.87 11.94 9.00
N VAL A 59 -9.06 12.40 8.64
CA VAL A 59 -10.25 12.23 9.48
C VAL A 59 -10.73 10.78 9.46
N SER A 60 -10.80 10.17 8.28
CA SER A 60 -11.24 8.79 8.09
C SER A 60 -10.36 7.78 8.83
N PHE A 61 -9.05 8.00 8.89
CA PHE A 61 -8.12 7.15 9.63
C PHE A 61 -8.09 7.46 11.12
N SER A 62 -8.13 8.73 11.52
CA SER A 62 -7.97 9.13 12.93
C SER A 62 -9.12 8.62 13.80
N LYS A 63 -10.36 8.64 13.32
CA LYS A 63 -11.52 8.16 14.07
C LYS A 63 -11.37 6.70 14.53
N PRO A 64 -11.23 5.71 13.63
CA PRO A 64 -11.11 4.31 14.04
C PRO A 64 -9.84 4.00 14.83
N MET A 65 -8.76 4.75 14.62
CA MET A 65 -7.53 4.62 15.41
C MET A 65 -7.72 5.10 16.84
N ASN A 66 -8.31 6.27 17.02
CA ASN A 66 -8.57 6.85 18.35
C ASN A 66 -9.52 5.98 19.17
N GLU A 67 -10.60 5.49 18.55
CA GLU A 67 -11.58 4.61 19.21
C GLU A 67 -10.95 3.28 19.68
N ARG A 68 -9.86 2.85 19.04
CA ARG A 68 -9.13 1.62 19.39
C ARG A 68 -7.85 1.88 20.19
N ASN A 69 -7.59 3.13 20.56
CA ASN A 69 -6.38 3.54 21.26
C ASN A 69 -5.10 3.09 20.52
N ILE A 70 -5.09 3.14 19.20
CA ILE A 70 -3.91 2.84 18.39
C ILE A 70 -3.03 4.08 18.37
N PRO A 71 -1.80 4.02 18.90
CA PRO A 71 -0.91 5.16 18.92
C PRO A 71 -0.43 5.48 17.49
N LEU A 72 -0.56 6.76 17.11
CA LEU A 72 0.04 7.29 15.90
C LEU A 72 1.28 8.10 16.27
N ILE A 73 2.42 7.70 15.74
CA ILE A 73 3.69 8.40 15.96
C ILE A 73 4.09 9.02 14.62
N GLU A 74 3.95 10.33 14.55
CA GLU A 74 4.21 11.09 13.33
C GLU A 74 5.65 11.62 13.30
N ARG A 75 6.07 12.05 12.10
CA ARG A 75 7.34 12.73 11.86
C ARG A 75 8.57 11.92 12.31
N VAL A 76 8.48 10.64 12.04
CA VAL A 76 9.60 9.69 12.22
C VAL A 76 9.91 9.03 10.88
N MET A 77 11.13 9.19 10.41
CA MET A 77 11.63 8.48 9.24
C MET A 77 12.20 7.14 9.68
N ILE A 78 11.56 6.05 9.27
CA ILE A 78 12.08 4.70 9.49
C ILE A 78 13.10 4.41 8.39
N THR A 79 14.27 3.96 8.78
CA THR A 79 15.40 3.70 7.87
C THR A 79 15.86 2.26 7.85
N ASN A 80 15.55 1.50 8.91
CA ASN A 80 16.02 0.12 9.05
C ASN A 80 14.97 -0.75 9.73
N LEU A 81 14.89 -1.99 9.30
CA LEU A 81 14.31 -3.07 10.09
C LEU A 81 15.41 -3.68 10.98
N ILE A 82 15.04 -4.12 12.17
CA ILE A 82 15.96 -4.76 13.09
C ILE A 82 15.66 -6.25 13.12
N GLU A 83 16.65 -7.04 12.74
CA GLU A 83 16.59 -8.51 12.74
C GLU A 83 17.59 -9.06 13.74
N GLU A 84 17.20 -10.11 14.44
CA GLU A 84 18.05 -10.90 15.33
C GLU A 84 17.71 -12.38 15.18
N ASN A 85 18.71 -13.20 14.86
CA ASN A 85 18.59 -14.66 14.71
C ASN A 85 17.46 -15.10 13.72
N GLY A 86 17.29 -14.40 12.61
CA GLY A 86 16.28 -14.69 11.60
C GLY A 86 14.88 -14.17 11.95
N HIS A 87 14.74 -13.38 13.00
CA HIS A 87 13.44 -12.82 13.43
C HIS A 87 13.48 -11.30 13.45
N ILE A 88 12.40 -10.70 12.99
CA ILE A 88 12.21 -9.25 13.15
C ILE A 88 11.92 -8.96 14.61
N ILE A 89 12.67 -8.03 15.19
CA ILE A 89 12.50 -7.58 16.57
C ILE A 89 12.10 -6.10 16.66
N GLY A 90 12.02 -5.40 15.55
CA GLY A 90 11.61 -4.01 15.54
C GLY A 90 12.03 -3.25 14.29
N ALA A 91 12.02 -1.94 14.42
CA ALA A 91 12.48 -0.99 13.41
C ALA A 91 13.21 0.19 14.06
N ALA A 92 14.08 0.84 13.31
CA ALA A 92 14.81 2.03 13.74
C ALA A 92 14.67 3.14 12.71
N GLY A 93 14.79 4.36 13.19
CA GLY A 93 14.73 5.56 12.38
C GLY A 93 15.15 6.79 13.18
N PHE A 94 14.80 7.94 12.68
CA PHE A 94 15.10 9.21 13.34
C PHE A 94 13.88 10.14 13.35
N SER A 95 13.85 11.04 14.34
CA SER A 95 12.87 12.11 14.34
C SER A 95 13.20 13.14 13.26
N VAL A 96 12.19 13.65 12.56
CA VAL A 96 12.34 14.73 11.58
C VAL A 96 12.45 16.10 12.29
N ASP A 97 11.96 16.18 13.52
CA ASP A 97 11.91 17.44 14.29
C ASP A 97 13.03 17.57 15.32
N GLU A 98 13.62 16.47 15.73
CA GLU A 98 14.60 16.44 16.82
C GLU A 98 15.82 15.60 16.41
N GLU A 99 17.01 15.97 16.90
CA GLU A 99 18.25 15.23 16.66
C GLU A 99 18.30 13.96 17.55
N LYS A 100 17.42 12.99 17.27
CA LYS A 100 17.41 11.72 18.01
C LYS A 100 17.08 10.53 17.13
N VAL A 101 17.70 9.40 17.44
CA VAL A 101 17.37 8.09 16.90
C VAL A 101 16.22 7.49 17.72
N ILE A 102 15.29 6.85 17.05
CA ILE A 102 14.15 6.20 17.65
C ILE A 102 14.19 4.72 17.30
N ILE A 103 14.04 3.86 18.30
CA ILE A 103 14.00 2.41 18.14
C ILE A 103 12.63 1.92 18.60
N PHE A 104 11.93 1.23 17.72
CA PHE A 104 10.66 0.57 18.01
C PHE A 104 10.92 -0.92 18.21
N LYS A 105 10.57 -1.45 19.37
CA LYS A 105 10.60 -2.89 19.64
C LYS A 105 9.23 -3.48 19.29
N ALA A 106 9.20 -4.47 18.43
CA ALA A 106 7.97 -5.12 17.98
C ALA A 106 8.22 -6.57 17.62
N LYS A 107 7.22 -7.42 17.85
CA LYS A 107 7.26 -8.83 17.42
C LYS A 107 7.00 -9.01 15.93
N THR A 108 6.39 -8.01 15.30
CA THR A 108 6.03 -8.01 13.88
C THR A 108 6.05 -6.57 13.39
N VAL A 109 6.52 -6.37 12.17
CA VAL A 109 6.47 -5.08 11.47
C VAL A 109 5.70 -5.26 10.18
N VAL A 110 4.72 -4.39 9.95
CA VAL A 110 3.98 -4.33 8.68
C VAL A 110 4.48 -3.13 7.89
N LEU A 111 5.01 -3.39 6.70
CA LEU A 111 5.51 -2.35 5.80
C LEU A 111 4.37 -1.82 4.93
N CYS A 112 4.00 -0.56 5.15
CA CYS A 112 3.01 0.16 4.34
C CYS A 112 3.63 1.45 3.78
N THR A 113 4.84 1.34 3.24
CA THR A 113 5.73 2.44 2.86
C THR A 113 5.49 2.95 1.43
N GLY A 114 4.44 2.46 0.77
CA GLY A 114 4.12 2.88 -0.59
C GLY A 114 5.06 2.30 -1.65
N ALA A 115 5.16 3.01 -2.75
CA ALA A 115 5.88 2.58 -3.95
C ALA A 115 7.20 3.34 -4.13
N GLY A 116 7.81 3.22 -5.30
CA GLY A 116 8.92 4.03 -5.73
C GLY A 116 8.65 4.67 -7.08
N GLY A 117 9.17 5.86 -7.29
CA GLY A 117 9.07 6.58 -8.55
C GLY A 117 10.45 6.90 -9.10
N PHE A 118 10.62 6.73 -10.40
CA PHE A 118 11.89 7.03 -11.09
C PHE A 118 12.01 8.50 -11.54
N LYS A 119 11.22 9.38 -10.96
CA LYS A 119 11.17 10.81 -11.30
C LYS A 119 11.02 11.07 -12.79
N PRO A 120 10.00 10.50 -13.45
CA PRO A 120 9.77 10.78 -14.86
C PRO A 120 9.46 12.27 -15.05
N ASN A 121 9.96 12.83 -16.14
CA ASN A 121 9.80 14.26 -16.42
C ASN A 121 8.30 14.63 -16.51
N GLY A 122 7.90 15.63 -15.73
CA GLY A 122 6.52 16.12 -15.70
C GLY A 122 5.53 15.26 -14.89
N PHE A 123 5.97 14.17 -14.26
CA PHE A 123 5.10 13.38 -13.42
C PHE A 123 5.14 13.91 -11.97
N PRO A 124 3.98 14.14 -11.31
CA PRO A 124 3.94 14.78 -10.00
C PRO A 124 4.42 13.89 -8.86
N ILE A 125 4.35 12.56 -9.01
CA ILE A 125 4.85 11.63 -8.00
C ILE A 125 6.30 11.27 -8.33
N ALA A 126 7.23 11.99 -7.70
CA ALA A 126 8.65 11.85 -7.99
C ALA A 126 9.53 11.66 -6.73
N ASP A 127 8.91 11.60 -5.57
CA ASP A 127 9.54 11.56 -4.25
C ASP A 127 9.43 10.22 -3.53
N LEU A 128 8.90 9.21 -4.20
CA LEU A 128 8.81 7.84 -3.68
C LEU A 128 10.13 7.09 -3.94
N THR A 129 10.74 6.55 -2.89
CA THR A 129 12.12 6.09 -2.90
C THR A 129 12.31 4.59 -2.72
N HIS A 130 11.23 3.82 -2.58
CA HIS A 130 11.28 2.36 -2.31
C HIS A 130 11.95 1.96 -0.98
N ASP A 131 12.05 2.86 0.00
CA ASP A 131 12.77 2.59 1.25
C ASP A 131 12.29 1.31 1.95
N GLY A 132 11.00 1.06 2.01
CA GLY A 132 10.47 -0.17 2.61
C GLY A 132 10.89 -1.44 1.87
N THR A 133 10.97 -1.39 0.55
CA THR A 133 11.47 -2.52 -0.25
C THR A 133 12.97 -2.77 0.01
N ILE A 134 13.74 -1.68 0.13
CA ILE A 134 15.18 -1.77 0.41
C ILE A 134 15.39 -2.34 1.80
N MET A 135 14.72 -1.82 2.82
CA MET A 135 14.77 -2.36 4.18
C MET A 135 14.43 -3.84 4.25
N ALA A 136 13.40 -4.27 3.53
CA ALA A 136 13.03 -5.68 3.47
C ALA A 136 14.09 -6.55 2.77
N TYR A 137 14.67 -6.05 1.68
CA TYR A 137 15.73 -6.75 0.94
C TYR A 137 17.00 -6.91 1.79
N GLU A 138 17.40 -5.89 2.53
CA GLU A 138 18.58 -5.90 3.39
C GLU A 138 18.52 -6.96 4.49
N ILE A 139 17.32 -7.29 4.97
CA ILE A 139 17.11 -8.37 5.95
C ILE A 139 16.78 -9.73 5.31
N GLY A 140 17.01 -9.88 4.00
CA GLY A 140 16.90 -11.15 3.29
C GLY A 140 15.54 -11.47 2.70
N ALA A 141 14.59 -10.54 2.65
CA ALA A 141 13.32 -10.77 1.98
C ALA A 141 13.51 -10.93 0.46
N LYS A 142 12.72 -11.80 -0.13
CA LYS A 142 12.69 -11.97 -1.60
C LYS A 142 11.85 -10.85 -2.22
N VAL A 143 12.41 -10.18 -3.21
CA VAL A 143 11.76 -9.12 -3.97
C VAL A 143 11.43 -9.62 -5.37
N THR A 144 10.24 -9.33 -5.87
CA THR A 144 9.77 -9.71 -7.20
C THR A 144 8.93 -8.60 -7.83
N GLY A 145 8.74 -8.65 -9.13
CA GLY A 145 7.85 -7.75 -9.86
C GLY A 145 8.39 -6.32 -10.02
N LYS A 146 9.68 -6.07 -9.79
CA LYS A 146 10.27 -4.73 -9.89
C LYS A 146 10.57 -4.27 -11.32
N GLU A 147 10.50 -5.15 -12.27
CA GLU A 147 10.53 -4.87 -13.71
C GLU A 147 9.23 -4.25 -14.25
N TRP A 148 8.15 -4.32 -13.47
CA TRP A 148 6.86 -3.76 -13.86
C TRP A 148 6.73 -2.30 -13.43
N ASN A 149 6.39 -1.46 -14.40
CA ASN A 149 5.99 -0.09 -14.15
C ASN A 149 4.47 0.01 -14.13
N ASP A 150 3.95 0.83 -13.22
CA ASP A 150 2.55 1.23 -13.27
C ASP A 150 2.36 2.21 -14.43
N GLY A 151 1.76 1.72 -15.50
CA GLY A 151 1.45 2.49 -16.70
C GLY A 151 0.09 3.15 -16.57
N HIS A 152 0.06 4.41 -16.18
CA HIS A 152 -1.18 5.17 -16.23
C HIS A 152 -1.45 5.62 -17.66
N PRO A 153 -2.68 5.45 -18.18
CA PRO A 153 -3.04 6.02 -19.48
C PRO A 153 -2.97 7.53 -19.39
N GLY A 154 -2.09 8.13 -20.14
CA GLY A 154 -1.87 9.56 -20.17
C GLY A 154 -1.24 10.00 -21.49
N SER A 155 -1.12 11.30 -21.66
CA SER A 155 -0.47 11.86 -22.84
C SER A 155 1.04 11.61 -22.77
N GLU A 156 1.62 11.00 -23.80
CA GLU A 156 3.06 10.85 -23.95
C GLU A 156 3.82 12.19 -23.89
N LYS A 157 3.14 13.28 -24.22
CA LYS A 157 3.72 14.62 -24.25
C LYS A 157 3.63 15.36 -22.92
N ASN A 158 2.72 14.96 -22.04
CA ASN A 158 2.54 15.59 -20.73
C ASN A 158 2.05 14.56 -19.69
N ALA A 159 2.97 14.00 -18.95
CA ALA A 159 2.65 13.04 -17.90
C ALA A 159 1.76 13.63 -16.78
N ALA A 160 1.81 14.96 -16.55
CA ALA A 160 0.93 15.62 -15.60
C ALA A 160 -0.55 15.57 -16.04
N ALA A 161 -0.84 15.53 -17.36
CA ALA A 161 -2.19 15.37 -17.87
C ALA A 161 -2.81 14.02 -17.53
N SER A 162 -2.02 13.00 -17.21
CA SER A 162 -2.51 11.71 -16.72
C SER A 162 -3.21 11.83 -15.38
N PHE A 163 -2.79 12.78 -14.55
CA PHE A 163 -3.34 13.02 -13.22
C PHE A 163 -4.70 13.73 -13.28
N ASP A 164 -4.91 14.60 -14.24
CA ASP A 164 -6.20 15.28 -14.42
C ASP A 164 -7.31 14.29 -14.76
N ASN A 165 -6.98 13.20 -15.44
CA ASN A 165 -7.95 12.13 -15.74
C ASN A 165 -8.30 11.28 -14.50
N TRP A 166 -7.49 11.29 -13.47
CA TRP A 166 -7.76 10.59 -12.22
C TRP A 166 -8.81 11.30 -11.36
N HIS A 167 -8.89 12.61 -11.42
CA HIS A 167 -9.91 13.38 -10.72
C HIS A 167 -11.35 13.01 -11.08
N GLY A 168 -11.57 12.40 -12.23
CA GLY A 168 -12.88 11.90 -12.66
C GLY A 168 -13.18 10.47 -12.21
N MET A 169 -12.25 9.78 -11.54
CA MET A 169 -12.43 8.39 -11.09
C MET A 169 -12.62 8.25 -9.57
N PHE A 170 -12.49 9.32 -8.83
CA PHE A 170 -12.75 9.41 -7.40
C PHE A 170 -13.89 10.44 -7.13
#